data_3298c6cc37d8de9c05719020fcdcd91c
#
_entry.id   3298c6cc37d8de9c05719020fcdcd91c
#
_cell.length_a   1.000
_cell.length_b   1.000
_cell.length_c   1.000
_cell.angle_alpha   90.00
_cell.angle_beta   90.00
_cell.angle_gamma   90.00
#
_symmetry.space_group_name_H-M   'P 1'
#
loop_
_entity.id
_entity.type
_entity.pdbx_description
1 polymer ?
#
loop_
_entity_poly.entity_id
_entity_poly.type
_entity_poly.pdbx_seq_one_letter_code
_entity_poly.pdbx_strand_id
1 'polypeptide(L)'
;MRNHFCGKLSRMNRRTFLSGMAAAPMLSALRQAPAPPGPAPLHGGLKLGTVTYNIAKDWDVPTIIKNLTEVGFDGVELRTTHKHGVEISLPAAARADVRRQFEASAVKIGGLGSTCEFHSPDPAVVRKNIDEAKEWVKLAKDVGSPSVKVRPNGLRKDVPENQTLEQIGKALAECGAFARDNNVMIQLEVHGPETQRVPRIRKILDYGGNHPNVRACWNSNQTDLLDGGFEANFKLLRDQIGQVHMRDLSLEEYPWRKLISSLAGMKFQGYCFAEIPESTDAIRVLGYFKALFRAYQGL
;
A
#
# COMPACT_ATOMS: atom_id res chain seq x y z
N MET A 1 -62.81 -63.08 -30.64
CA MET A 1 -62.99 -64.28 -29.80
C MET A 1 -62.12 -64.01 -28.56
N ARG A 2 -62.77 -63.76 -27.43
CA ARG A 2 -62.72 -64.64 -26.23
C ARG A 2 -61.24 -64.83 -25.74
N ASN A 3 -60.82 -64.56 -24.60
CA ASN A 3 -61.28 -64.53 -23.23
C ASN A 3 -60.00 -64.64 -22.36
N HIS A 4 -60.00 -63.93 -21.36
CA HIS A 4 -60.04 -64.21 -19.87
C HIS A 4 -58.67 -64.41 -19.23
N PHE A 5 -58.41 -63.63 -18.24
CA PHE A 5 -58.60 -63.68 -16.82
C PHE A 5 -57.32 -63.91 -15.97
N CYS A 6 -57.26 -63.13 -14.96
CA CYS A 6 -56.82 -63.40 -13.58
C CYS A 6 -55.32 -63.17 -13.30
N GLY A 7 -54.91 -62.17 -12.66
CA GLY A 7 -55.15 -61.83 -11.29
C GLY A 7 -54.16 -62.53 -10.36
N LYS A 8 -53.12 -61.79 -9.85
CA LYS A 8 -52.68 -61.98 -8.47
C LYS A 8 -51.89 -60.80 -7.98
N LEU A 9 -52.42 -60.14 -6.99
CA LEU A 9 -51.75 -59.21 -6.10
C LEU A 9 -50.60 -59.91 -5.36
N SER A 10 -49.41 -59.29 -5.35
CA SER A 10 -48.40 -59.62 -4.34
C SER A 10 -47.50 -58.42 -4.05
N ARG A 11 -47.79 -57.85 -2.92
CA ARG A 11 -46.87 -57.21 -1.97
C ARG A 11 -45.84 -56.20 -2.50
N MET A 12 -46.16 -54.96 -2.22
CA MET A 12 -45.23 -53.81 -2.10
C MET A 12 -44.11 -54.15 -1.10
N ASN A 13 -42.86 -54.11 -1.59
CA ASN A 13 -41.72 -53.91 -0.72
C ASN A 13 -41.21 -52.48 -0.85
N ARG A 14 -41.43 -51.73 0.19
CA ARG A 14 -40.85 -50.38 0.35
C ARG A 14 -39.35 -50.58 0.58
N ARG A 15 -38.53 -50.32 -0.43
CA ARG A 15 -37.09 -50.01 -0.25
C ARG A 15 -36.94 -48.52 -0.42
N THR A 16 -36.72 -47.88 0.70
CA THR A 16 -36.37 -46.49 0.88
C THR A 16 -35.11 -46.17 0.06
N PHE A 17 -35.26 -45.34 -0.96
CA PHE A 17 -34.12 -44.73 -1.65
C PHE A 17 -33.75 -43.50 -0.81
N LEU A 18 -32.73 -43.64 0.00
CA LEU A 18 -32.01 -42.53 0.61
C LEU A 18 -31.13 -41.90 -0.49
N SER A 19 -31.67 -40.87 -1.15
CA SER A 19 -30.87 -39.98 -1.97
C SER A 19 -29.99 -39.15 -1.04
N GLY A 20 -28.75 -39.50 -0.91
CA GLY A 20 -27.74 -38.70 -0.25
C GLY A 20 -27.54 -37.40 -1.04
N MET A 21 -28.13 -36.31 -0.59
CA MET A 21 -27.73 -34.96 -0.98
C MET A 21 -26.37 -34.69 -0.34
N ALA A 22 -25.30 -34.81 -1.12
CA ALA A 22 -24.00 -34.28 -0.72
C ALA A 22 -24.13 -32.77 -0.62
N ALA A 23 -24.22 -32.26 0.58
CA ALA A 23 -24.08 -30.84 0.86
C ALA A 23 -22.62 -30.46 0.60
N ALA A 24 -22.36 -29.79 -0.49
CA ALA A 24 -21.09 -29.11 -0.72
C ALA A 24 -20.94 -28.07 0.39
N PRO A 25 -19.79 -28.00 1.08
CA PRO A 25 -19.55 -26.93 2.03
C PRO A 25 -19.45 -25.62 1.22
N MET A 26 -20.43 -24.73 1.37
CA MET A 26 -20.28 -23.33 1.03
C MET A 26 -19.15 -22.79 1.91
N LEU A 27 -17.94 -22.67 1.35
CA LEU A 27 -16.93 -21.81 1.93
C LEU A 27 -17.49 -20.38 1.87
N SER A 28 -18.14 -19.95 2.94
CA SER A 28 -18.38 -18.55 3.20
C SER A 28 -17.01 -17.89 3.28
N ALA A 29 -16.61 -17.21 2.20
CA ALA A 29 -15.48 -16.31 2.23
C ALA A 29 -15.80 -15.25 3.29
N LEU A 30 -15.30 -15.45 4.50
CA LEU A 30 -15.27 -14.43 5.54
C LEU A 30 -14.56 -13.23 4.93
N ARG A 31 -15.33 -12.25 4.44
CA ARG A 31 -14.79 -10.93 4.17
C ARG A 31 -14.20 -10.45 5.48
N GLN A 32 -12.88 -10.51 5.58
CA GLN A 32 -12.16 -9.91 6.68
C GLN A 32 -12.58 -8.43 6.71
N ALA A 33 -13.10 -7.99 7.84
CA ALA A 33 -13.41 -6.58 8.04
C ALA A 33 -12.16 -5.76 7.74
N PRO A 34 -12.28 -4.59 7.11
CA PRO A 34 -11.15 -3.69 6.92
C PRO A 34 -10.49 -3.45 8.28
N ALA A 35 -9.16 -3.42 8.30
CA ALA A 35 -8.43 -3.11 9.52
C ALA A 35 -9.02 -1.86 10.17
N PRO A 36 -9.14 -1.82 11.50
CA PRO A 36 -9.72 -0.65 12.17
C PRO A 36 -8.94 0.59 11.75
N PRO A 37 -9.63 1.72 11.52
CA PRO A 37 -8.95 2.96 11.16
C PRO A 37 -7.93 3.27 12.25
N GLY A 38 -6.70 3.54 11.83
CA GLY A 38 -5.64 3.97 12.74
C GLY A 38 -6.06 5.24 13.51
N PRO A 39 -5.28 5.66 14.51
CA PRO A 39 -5.61 6.83 15.31
C PRO A 39 -5.94 8.04 14.44
N ALA A 40 -6.88 8.87 14.89
CA ALA A 40 -7.25 10.09 14.19
C ALA A 40 -6.03 11.03 14.05
N PRO A 41 -5.97 11.88 13.02
CA PRO A 41 -4.90 12.88 12.89
C PRO A 41 -4.84 13.80 14.11
N LEU A 42 -3.63 14.12 14.57
CA LEU A 42 -3.41 14.96 15.77
C LEU A 42 -4.05 16.36 15.68
N HIS A 43 -4.19 16.88 14.46
CA HIS A 43 -4.64 18.26 14.21
C HIS A 43 -5.91 18.37 13.37
N GLY A 44 -6.63 17.27 13.21
CA GLY A 44 -7.80 17.18 12.32
C GLY A 44 -7.40 17.07 10.83
N GLY A 45 -8.33 16.65 9.97
CA GLY A 45 -8.10 16.49 8.52
C GLY A 45 -7.33 15.21 8.16
N LEU A 46 -6.53 15.29 7.09
CA LEU A 46 -5.70 14.21 6.59
C LEU A 46 -4.45 14.03 7.47
N LYS A 47 -3.97 12.78 7.60
CA LYS A 47 -2.71 12.47 8.30
C LYS A 47 -1.53 12.97 7.49
N LEU A 48 -0.69 13.81 8.11
CA LEU A 48 0.52 14.35 7.52
C LEU A 48 1.75 13.68 8.10
N GLY A 49 2.62 13.18 7.24
CA GLY A 49 3.93 12.66 7.59
C GLY A 49 5.02 13.21 6.70
N THR A 50 6.25 12.73 6.91
CA THR A 50 7.36 12.93 5.95
C THR A 50 8.03 11.61 5.63
N VAL A 51 8.53 11.47 4.39
CA VAL A 51 9.52 10.44 4.07
C VAL A 51 10.86 10.93 4.59
N THR A 52 11.69 10.05 5.10
CA THR A 52 13.05 10.47 5.51
C THR A 52 13.90 10.93 4.31
N TYR A 53 13.53 10.59 3.10
CA TYR A 53 14.15 11.02 1.86
C TYR A 53 13.58 12.38 1.38
N ASN A 54 14.39 13.48 1.24
CA ASN A 54 15.79 13.66 1.69
C ASN A 54 15.88 14.49 2.97
N ILE A 55 14.80 15.19 3.35
CA ILE A 55 14.82 16.23 4.41
C ILE A 55 15.23 15.68 5.79
N ALA A 56 14.98 14.41 6.04
CA ALA A 56 15.24 13.76 7.32
C ALA A 56 16.25 12.59 7.21
N LYS A 57 17.02 12.49 6.11
CA LYS A 57 17.92 11.36 5.86
C LYS A 57 18.99 11.19 6.94
N ASP A 58 19.42 12.30 7.56
CA ASP A 58 20.47 12.34 8.57
C ASP A 58 19.94 12.33 10.01
N TRP A 59 18.63 12.04 10.19
CA TRP A 59 18.04 11.97 11.52
C TRP A 59 17.99 10.53 12.03
N ASP A 60 18.44 10.29 13.25
CA ASP A 60 18.19 9.06 13.99
C ASP A 60 16.75 9.02 14.54
N VAL A 61 16.34 7.88 15.10
CA VAL A 61 14.96 7.69 15.59
C VAL A 61 14.56 8.75 16.63
N PRO A 62 15.38 9.05 17.66
CA PRO A 62 15.04 10.12 18.64
C PRO A 62 14.90 11.50 18.00
N THR A 63 15.76 11.84 17.05
CA THR A 63 15.71 13.12 16.33
C THR A 63 14.47 13.20 15.44
N ILE A 64 14.08 12.14 14.75
CA ILE A 64 12.84 12.05 13.97
C ILE A 64 11.64 12.34 14.88
N ILE A 65 11.54 11.64 16.01
CA ILE A 65 10.43 11.79 16.95
C ILE A 65 10.37 13.23 17.49
N LYS A 66 11.51 13.77 17.93
CA LYS A 66 11.59 15.15 18.46
C LYS A 66 11.13 16.16 17.42
N ASN A 67 11.74 16.15 16.26
CA ASN A 67 11.54 17.16 15.22
C ASN A 67 10.10 17.10 14.64
N LEU A 68 9.58 15.91 14.41
CA LEU A 68 8.23 15.75 13.87
C LEU A 68 7.15 16.06 14.93
N THR A 69 7.42 15.83 16.22
CA THR A 69 6.56 16.29 17.31
C THR A 69 6.53 17.82 17.36
N GLU A 70 7.70 18.48 17.25
CA GLU A 70 7.82 19.94 17.28
C GLU A 70 7.01 20.59 16.13
N VAL A 71 7.12 20.10 14.91
CA VAL A 71 6.34 20.61 13.76
C VAL A 71 4.89 20.13 13.74
N GLY A 72 4.55 19.13 14.58
CA GLY A 72 3.22 18.55 14.68
C GLY A 72 2.83 17.74 13.44
N PHE A 73 3.70 16.84 13.01
CA PHE A 73 3.42 15.82 12.01
C PHE A 73 2.91 14.54 12.68
N ASP A 74 2.02 13.81 12.01
CA ASP A 74 1.41 12.59 12.53
C ASP A 74 2.30 11.37 12.38
N GLY A 75 3.24 11.36 11.40
CA GLY A 75 4.05 10.17 11.16
C GLY A 75 5.25 10.35 10.24
N VAL A 76 5.95 9.24 10.03
CA VAL A 76 7.13 9.15 9.17
C VAL A 76 7.10 7.87 8.33
N GLU A 77 7.55 7.95 7.07
CA GLU A 77 8.00 6.80 6.30
C GLU A 77 9.52 6.68 6.43
N LEU A 78 9.97 5.59 7.02
CA LEU A 78 11.41 5.30 7.20
C LEU A 78 11.95 4.63 5.93
N ARG A 79 12.64 5.40 5.12
CA ARG A 79 13.25 4.91 3.87
C ARG A 79 14.59 4.26 4.16
N THR A 80 14.87 3.10 3.56
CA THR A 80 16.12 2.35 3.70
C THR A 80 17.38 3.19 3.45
N THR A 81 18.50 2.80 4.05
CA THR A 81 19.84 3.39 3.90
C THR A 81 20.00 4.79 4.50
N HIS A 82 19.11 5.19 5.41
CA HIS A 82 19.21 6.45 6.12
C HIS A 82 19.67 6.27 7.57
N LYS A 83 20.06 7.36 8.22
CA LYS A 83 20.72 7.36 9.53
C LYS A 83 19.90 6.73 10.66
N HIS A 84 18.57 6.66 10.54
CA HIS A 84 17.72 6.02 11.54
C HIS A 84 18.03 4.53 11.74
N GLY A 85 18.66 3.86 10.77
CA GLY A 85 19.15 2.47 10.86
C GLY A 85 18.07 1.40 11.01
N VAL A 86 16.80 1.72 10.72
CA VAL A 86 15.71 0.73 10.77
C VAL A 86 15.72 -0.06 9.47
N GLU A 87 16.43 -1.20 9.48
CA GLU A 87 16.74 -2.03 8.32
C GLU A 87 16.39 -3.50 8.59
N ILE A 88 16.28 -4.30 7.54
CA ILE A 88 15.97 -5.74 7.66
C ILE A 88 17.00 -6.52 8.48
N SER A 89 18.22 -6.03 8.54
CA SER A 89 19.31 -6.58 9.36
C SER A 89 19.22 -6.23 10.85
N LEU A 90 18.28 -5.35 11.26
CA LEU A 90 18.16 -4.90 12.64
C LEU A 90 17.78 -6.09 13.56
N PRO A 91 18.53 -6.34 14.66
CA PRO A 91 18.22 -7.42 15.60
C PRO A 91 16.85 -7.23 16.29
N ALA A 92 16.20 -8.34 16.67
CA ALA A 92 14.88 -8.32 17.28
C ALA A 92 14.74 -7.38 18.49
N ALA A 93 15.74 -7.35 19.38
CA ALA A 93 15.75 -6.44 20.52
C ALA A 93 15.73 -4.96 20.12
N ALA A 94 16.48 -4.60 19.07
CA ALA A 94 16.50 -3.24 18.56
C ALA A 94 15.20 -2.88 17.82
N ARG A 95 14.57 -3.85 17.09
CA ARG A 95 13.23 -3.65 16.50
C ARG A 95 12.19 -3.34 17.58
N ALA A 96 12.21 -4.10 18.68
CA ALA A 96 11.33 -3.86 19.82
C ALA A 96 11.59 -2.49 20.49
N ASP A 97 12.84 -2.04 20.50
CA ASP A 97 13.18 -0.71 21.02
C ASP A 97 12.65 0.41 20.13
N VAL A 98 12.86 0.33 18.81
CA VAL A 98 12.28 1.27 17.85
C VAL A 98 10.76 1.36 18.03
N ARG A 99 10.08 0.20 18.11
CA ARG A 99 8.64 0.14 18.35
C ARG A 99 8.24 0.88 19.61
N ARG A 100 8.89 0.62 20.75
CA ARG A 100 8.59 1.29 22.02
C ARG A 100 8.75 2.82 21.94
N GLN A 101 9.81 3.30 21.27
CA GLN A 101 10.04 4.73 21.12
C GLN A 101 8.91 5.42 20.35
N PHE A 102 8.45 4.85 19.23
CA PHE A 102 7.33 5.39 18.46
C PHE A 102 5.98 5.21 19.17
N GLU A 103 5.74 4.10 19.86
CA GLU A 103 4.52 3.90 20.64
C GLU A 103 4.38 4.93 21.76
N ALA A 104 5.50 5.28 22.42
CA ALA A 104 5.55 6.29 23.49
C ALA A 104 5.46 7.73 22.97
N SER A 105 5.45 7.96 21.67
CA SER A 105 5.42 9.30 21.06
C SER A 105 4.09 9.61 20.37
N ALA A 106 3.86 10.90 20.06
CA ALA A 106 2.75 11.33 19.22
C ALA A 106 2.95 10.91 17.75
N VAL A 107 4.20 10.86 17.29
CA VAL A 107 4.57 10.49 15.91
C VAL A 107 4.53 8.99 15.74
N LYS A 108 3.97 8.50 14.63
CA LYS A 108 3.87 7.06 14.33
C LYS A 108 4.70 6.68 13.12
N ILE A 109 5.15 5.42 13.05
CA ILE A 109 5.68 4.90 11.79
C ILE A 109 4.49 4.70 10.85
N GLY A 110 4.43 5.47 9.78
CA GLY A 110 3.36 5.39 8.78
C GLY A 110 3.69 4.45 7.63
N GLY A 111 4.96 4.10 7.45
CA GLY A 111 5.44 3.17 6.42
C GLY A 111 6.93 2.89 6.51
N LEU A 112 7.37 1.82 5.87
CA LEU A 112 8.79 1.54 5.58
C LEU A 112 9.01 1.65 4.07
N GLY A 113 10.01 2.40 3.67
CA GLY A 113 10.36 2.61 2.25
C GLY A 113 11.49 1.68 1.81
N SER A 114 11.18 0.57 1.15
CA SER A 114 12.18 -0.32 0.55
C SER A 114 12.60 0.11 -0.85
N THR A 115 13.61 -0.57 -1.41
CA THR A 115 14.02 -0.44 -2.81
C THR A 115 13.67 -1.69 -3.63
N CYS A 116 12.85 -2.59 -3.10
CA CYS A 116 12.43 -3.79 -3.82
C CYS A 116 11.68 -3.45 -5.11
N GLU A 117 12.05 -4.13 -6.20
CA GLU A 117 11.50 -3.91 -7.54
C GLU A 117 11.41 -5.23 -8.33
N PHE A 118 10.44 -5.35 -9.23
CA PHE A 118 10.07 -6.65 -9.81
C PHE A 118 10.11 -6.70 -11.33
N HIS A 119 10.72 -5.72 -11.99
CA HIS A 119 10.75 -5.60 -13.46
C HIS A 119 11.95 -6.29 -14.13
N SER A 120 12.90 -6.81 -13.36
CA SER A 120 14.12 -7.42 -13.92
C SER A 120 13.80 -8.52 -14.94
N PRO A 121 14.57 -8.61 -16.06
CA PRO A 121 14.47 -9.74 -16.98
C PRO A 121 15.00 -11.05 -16.38
N ASP A 122 15.84 -10.98 -15.35
CA ASP A 122 16.36 -12.15 -14.64
C ASP A 122 15.39 -12.61 -13.54
N PRO A 123 14.81 -13.82 -13.66
CA PRO A 123 13.90 -14.37 -12.64
C PRO A 123 14.56 -14.51 -11.25
N ALA A 124 15.87 -14.74 -11.17
CA ALA A 124 16.58 -14.84 -9.89
C ALA A 124 16.60 -13.49 -9.16
N VAL A 125 16.78 -12.39 -9.89
CA VAL A 125 16.70 -11.03 -9.34
C VAL A 125 15.29 -10.73 -8.86
N VAL A 126 14.26 -11.09 -9.63
CA VAL A 126 12.86 -10.92 -9.23
C VAL A 126 12.58 -11.72 -7.94
N ARG A 127 13.00 -12.98 -7.89
CA ARG A 127 12.84 -13.82 -6.70
C ARG A 127 13.50 -13.22 -5.47
N LYS A 128 14.75 -12.77 -5.61
CA LYS A 128 15.49 -12.08 -4.54
C LYS A 128 14.71 -10.88 -4.00
N ASN A 129 14.18 -10.04 -4.89
CA ASN A 129 13.42 -8.85 -4.48
C ASN A 129 12.09 -9.20 -3.78
N ILE A 130 11.41 -10.28 -4.20
CA ILE A 130 10.22 -10.78 -3.51
C ILE A 130 10.57 -11.27 -2.10
N ASP A 131 11.64 -12.03 -1.97
CA ASP A 131 12.06 -12.55 -0.66
C ASP A 131 12.53 -11.42 0.26
N GLU A 132 13.25 -10.42 -0.26
CA GLU A 132 13.62 -9.21 0.47
C GLU A 132 12.38 -8.40 0.90
N ALA A 133 11.38 -8.24 0.02
CA ALA A 133 10.13 -7.59 0.37
C ALA A 133 9.41 -8.28 1.53
N LYS A 134 9.48 -9.62 1.61
CA LYS A 134 8.94 -10.38 2.75
C LYS A 134 9.72 -10.11 4.05
N GLU A 135 11.03 -9.92 3.98
CA GLU A 135 11.82 -9.52 5.17
C GLU A 135 11.45 -8.10 5.62
N TRP A 136 11.19 -7.18 4.69
CA TRP A 136 10.65 -5.86 5.00
C TRP A 136 9.27 -5.93 5.67
N VAL A 137 8.42 -6.86 5.26
CA VAL A 137 7.12 -7.10 5.91
C VAL A 137 7.28 -7.60 7.34
N LYS A 138 8.24 -8.49 7.61
CA LYS A 138 8.56 -8.95 8.97
C LYS A 138 9.06 -7.78 9.83
N LEU A 139 9.99 -6.99 9.30
CA LEU A 139 10.46 -5.78 9.98
C LEU A 139 9.30 -4.82 10.29
N ALA A 140 8.43 -4.55 9.31
CA ALA A 140 7.27 -3.68 9.49
C ALA A 140 6.38 -4.14 10.64
N LYS A 141 6.05 -5.43 10.68
CA LYS A 141 5.30 -6.03 11.80
C LYS A 141 5.99 -5.81 13.15
N ASP A 142 7.31 -6.06 13.21
CA ASP A 142 8.08 -6.00 14.45
C ASP A 142 8.18 -4.56 14.99
N VAL A 143 8.37 -3.57 14.11
CA VAL A 143 8.48 -2.15 14.52
C VAL A 143 7.13 -1.43 14.60
N GLY A 144 6.03 -2.11 14.25
CA GLY A 144 4.68 -1.53 14.29
C GLY A 144 4.34 -0.62 13.10
N SER A 145 5.01 -0.81 11.96
CA SER A 145 4.66 -0.11 10.70
C SER A 145 3.47 -0.77 10.01
N PRO A 146 2.49 -0.01 9.51
CA PRO A 146 1.33 -0.56 8.81
C PRO A 146 1.64 -0.98 7.37
N SER A 147 2.76 -0.55 6.80
CA SER A 147 3.02 -0.77 5.37
C SER A 147 4.50 -0.84 4.99
N VAL A 148 4.74 -1.46 3.84
CA VAL A 148 6.03 -1.47 3.13
C VAL A 148 5.82 -0.95 1.72
N LYS A 149 6.59 0.06 1.32
CA LYS A 149 6.60 0.59 -0.04
C LYS A 149 7.59 -0.18 -0.91
N VAL A 150 7.16 -0.53 -2.13
CA VAL A 150 7.94 -1.17 -3.19
C VAL A 150 7.77 -0.40 -4.50
N ARG A 151 8.62 -0.64 -5.50
CA ARG A 151 8.62 0.11 -6.77
C ARG A 151 8.42 -0.80 -7.97
N PRO A 152 7.73 -0.37 -9.05
CA PRO A 152 7.71 -1.10 -10.32
C PRO A 152 9.01 -0.87 -11.10
N ASN A 153 9.50 0.33 -11.12
CA ASN A 153 10.79 0.89 -11.50
C ASN A 153 11.24 0.72 -12.96
N GLY A 154 10.35 0.38 -13.89
CA GLY A 154 10.63 0.44 -15.32
C GLY A 154 9.99 -0.66 -16.15
N LEU A 155 10.09 -0.51 -17.47
CA LEU A 155 9.72 -1.51 -18.45
C LEU A 155 10.97 -2.16 -19.04
N ARG A 156 10.86 -3.45 -19.38
CA ARG A 156 11.92 -4.14 -20.13
C ARG A 156 11.88 -3.75 -21.60
N LYS A 157 13.04 -3.47 -22.19
CA LYS A 157 13.14 -2.94 -23.57
C LYS A 157 12.75 -3.98 -24.64
N ASP A 158 13.10 -5.25 -24.41
CA ASP A 158 13.07 -6.31 -25.42
C ASP A 158 11.87 -7.25 -25.27
N VAL A 159 10.86 -6.86 -24.52
CA VAL A 159 9.64 -7.65 -24.31
C VAL A 159 8.39 -6.75 -24.42
N PRO A 160 7.24 -7.33 -24.82
CA PRO A 160 5.99 -6.58 -24.81
C PRO A 160 5.69 -6.00 -23.42
N GLU A 161 5.23 -4.73 -23.38
CA GLU A 161 4.91 -4.01 -22.15
C GLU A 161 4.10 -4.86 -21.16
N ASN A 162 3.04 -5.49 -21.64
CA ASN A 162 2.14 -6.26 -20.79
C ASN A 162 2.83 -7.42 -20.06
N GLN A 163 3.87 -8.02 -20.62
CA GLN A 163 4.62 -9.09 -19.94
C GLN A 163 5.38 -8.55 -18.70
N THR A 164 5.94 -7.34 -18.81
CA THR A 164 6.60 -6.71 -17.68
C THR A 164 5.58 -6.31 -16.60
N LEU A 165 4.47 -5.71 -17.00
CA LEU A 165 3.42 -5.30 -16.06
C LEU A 165 2.79 -6.50 -15.35
N GLU A 166 2.56 -7.60 -16.07
CA GLU A 166 2.05 -8.86 -15.51
C GLU A 166 3.04 -9.51 -14.53
N GLN A 167 4.33 -9.52 -14.87
CA GLN A 167 5.38 -10.01 -13.95
C GLN A 167 5.39 -9.24 -12.65
N ILE A 168 5.33 -7.90 -12.70
CA ILE A 168 5.28 -7.04 -11.52
C ILE A 168 3.99 -7.33 -10.73
N GLY A 169 2.85 -7.43 -11.40
CA GLY A 169 1.56 -7.71 -10.75
C GLY A 169 1.55 -9.05 -10.01
N LYS A 170 2.08 -10.12 -10.62
CA LYS A 170 2.21 -11.44 -9.99
C LYS A 170 3.13 -11.41 -8.76
N ALA A 171 4.27 -10.72 -8.84
CA ALA A 171 5.17 -10.55 -7.72
C ALA A 171 4.50 -9.79 -6.56
N LEU A 172 3.74 -8.74 -6.87
CA LEU A 172 2.97 -7.98 -5.87
C LEU A 172 1.88 -8.84 -5.21
N ALA A 173 1.20 -9.71 -5.96
CA ALA A 173 0.20 -10.62 -5.39
C ALA A 173 0.83 -11.58 -4.37
N GLU A 174 2.02 -12.11 -4.67
CA GLU A 174 2.77 -12.97 -3.74
C GLU A 174 3.21 -12.20 -2.48
N CYS A 175 3.77 -10.99 -2.65
CA CYS A 175 4.11 -10.13 -1.52
C CYS A 175 2.87 -9.75 -0.70
N GLY A 176 1.76 -9.44 -1.36
CA GLY A 176 0.49 -9.08 -0.73
C GLY A 176 -0.11 -10.22 0.11
N ALA A 177 -0.01 -11.46 -0.38
CA ALA A 177 -0.45 -12.63 0.38
C ALA A 177 0.35 -12.80 1.68
N PHE A 178 1.68 -12.66 1.60
CA PHE A 178 2.53 -12.70 2.78
C PHE A 178 2.29 -11.52 3.73
N ALA A 179 2.06 -10.34 3.19
CA ALA A 179 1.78 -9.12 3.96
C ALA A 179 0.44 -9.23 4.71
N ARG A 180 -0.60 -9.82 4.08
CA ARG A 180 -1.89 -10.10 4.72
C ARG A 180 -1.72 -10.92 6.00
N ASP A 181 -0.93 -11.99 5.94
CA ASP A 181 -0.73 -12.90 7.08
C ASP A 181 0.08 -12.25 8.22
N ASN A 182 0.66 -11.09 7.97
CA ASN A 182 1.39 -10.26 8.94
C ASN A 182 0.68 -8.94 9.30
N ASN A 183 -0.54 -8.70 8.82
CA ASN A 183 -1.29 -7.44 8.99
C ASN A 183 -0.53 -6.20 8.48
N VAL A 184 0.19 -6.35 7.38
CA VAL A 184 0.96 -5.28 6.73
C VAL A 184 0.40 -5.04 5.33
N MET A 185 0.49 -3.83 4.83
CA MET A 185 0.10 -3.44 3.49
C MET A 185 1.33 -3.29 2.59
N ILE A 186 1.27 -3.75 1.35
CA ILE A 186 2.25 -3.40 0.32
C ILE A 186 1.76 -2.14 -0.40
N GLN A 187 2.64 -1.15 -0.53
CA GLN A 187 2.38 0.10 -1.24
C GLN A 187 3.21 0.14 -2.52
N LEU A 188 2.56 -0.03 -3.68
CA LEU A 188 3.20 0.11 -4.98
C LEU A 188 3.36 1.58 -5.32
N GLU A 189 4.57 2.09 -5.31
CA GLU A 189 4.85 3.48 -5.67
C GLU A 189 4.60 3.73 -7.16
N VAL A 190 3.91 4.81 -7.50
CA VAL A 190 3.76 5.31 -8.87
C VAL A 190 5.10 5.91 -9.32
N HIS A 191 6.05 5.06 -9.70
CA HIS A 191 7.46 5.40 -9.86
C HIS A 191 8.11 4.71 -11.07
N GLY A 192 9.24 5.28 -11.50
CA GLY A 192 10.13 4.71 -12.51
C GLY A 192 9.80 5.08 -13.94
N PRO A 193 10.80 5.02 -14.84
CA PRO A 193 10.60 5.35 -16.25
C PRO A 193 9.44 4.54 -16.84
N GLU A 194 8.51 5.21 -17.48
CA GLU A 194 7.30 4.64 -18.09
C GLU A 194 6.31 4.00 -17.09
N THR A 195 6.77 3.28 -16.07
CA THR A 195 5.89 2.65 -15.08
C THR A 195 5.24 3.65 -14.11
N GLN A 196 5.73 4.88 -14.02
CA GLN A 196 5.05 5.96 -13.29
C GLN A 196 3.78 6.49 -13.97
N ARG A 197 3.42 5.99 -15.19
CA ARG A 197 2.16 6.31 -15.87
C ARG A 197 1.00 5.62 -15.15
N VAL A 198 0.03 6.39 -14.70
CA VAL A 198 -1.09 5.89 -13.88
C VAL A 198 -1.86 4.72 -14.54
N PRO A 199 -2.17 4.73 -15.86
CA PRO A 199 -2.81 3.58 -16.50
C PRO A 199 -1.98 2.29 -16.42
N ARG A 200 -0.65 2.37 -16.38
CA ARG A 200 0.22 1.20 -16.21
C ARG A 200 0.19 0.68 -14.79
N ILE A 201 0.21 1.56 -13.80
CA ILE A 201 0.00 1.17 -12.39
C ILE A 201 -1.34 0.45 -12.24
N ARG A 202 -2.42 0.96 -12.87
CA ARG A 202 -3.72 0.29 -12.85
C ARG A 202 -3.64 -1.13 -13.41
N LYS A 203 -3.00 -1.30 -14.59
CA LYS A 203 -2.78 -2.64 -15.18
C LYS A 203 -1.96 -3.56 -14.27
N ILE A 204 -0.90 -3.06 -13.64
CA ILE A 204 -0.09 -3.85 -12.70
C ILE A 204 -0.97 -4.37 -11.55
N LEU A 205 -1.80 -3.52 -10.95
CA LEU A 205 -2.71 -3.93 -9.88
C LEU A 205 -3.74 -4.94 -10.37
N ASP A 206 -4.26 -4.78 -11.61
CA ASP A 206 -5.19 -5.74 -12.22
C ASP A 206 -4.53 -7.10 -12.45
N TYR A 207 -3.31 -7.14 -12.97
CA TYR A 207 -2.52 -8.38 -13.12
C TYR A 207 -2.20 -9.05 -11.78
N GLY A 208 -2.10 -8.28 -10.70
CA GLY A 208 -1.99 -8.78 -9.34
C GLY A 208 -3.33 -9.19 -8.71
N GLY A 209 -4.42 -9.23 -9.51
CA GLY A 209 -5.76 -9.61 -9.05
C GLY A 209 -6.38 -8.61 -8.07
N ASN A 210 -5.92 -7.36 -8.08
CA ASN A 210 -6.35 -6.33 -7.13
C ASN A 210 -6.27 -6.84 -5.67
N HIS A 211 -5.15 -7.47 -5.32
CA HIS A 211 -4.97 -8.10 -4.03
C HIS A 211 -5.28 -7.10 -2.87
N PRO A 212 -6.11 -7.47 -1.88
CA PRO A 212 -6.58 -6.51 -0.85
C PRO A 212 -5.47 -5.88 -0.02
N ASN A 213 -4.33 -6.58 0.15
CA ASN A 213 -3.15 -6.07 0.86
C ASN A 213 -2.11 -5.42 -0.07
N VAL A 214 -2.49 -5.04 -1.29
CA VAL A 214 -1.68 -4.25 -2.21
C VAL A 214 -2.44 -2.98 -2.56
N ARG A 215 -1.83 -1.83 -2.36
CA ARG A 215 -2.37 -0.52 -2.68
C ARG A 215 -1.36 0.29 -3.47
N ALA A 216 -1.79 1.38 -4.07
CA ALA A 216 -0.90 2.32 -4.72
C ALA A 216 -0.40 3.38 -3.71
N CYS A 217 0.89 3.70 -3.78
CA CYS A 217 1.43 4.93 -3.24
C CYS A 217 1.39 5.97 -4.38
N TRP A 218 0.44 6.91 -4.32
CA TRP A 218 0.37 8.01 -5.26
C TRP A 218 1.60 8.89 -5.09
N ASN A 219 2.39 9.03 -6.14
CA ASN A 219 3.63 9.82 -6.10
C ASN A 219 3.51 10.97 -7.09
N SER A 220 3.22 12.15 -6.64
CA SER A 220 2.87 13.36 -7.41
C SER A 220 3.84 13.69 -8.55
N ASN A 221 3.74 12.91 -9.62
CA ASN A 221 4.56 13.01 -10.83
C ASN A 221 3.95 13.96 -11.87
N GLN A 222 4.76 14.56 -12.70
CA GLN A 222 4.25 15.32 -13.87
C GLN A 222 3.48 14.42 -14.86
N THR A 223 3.79 13.12 -14.87
CA THR A 223 3.06 12.13 -15.67
C THR A 223 1.62 11.90 -15.22
N ASP A 224 1.24 12.31 -14.01
CA ASP A 224 -0.15 12.28 -13.55
C ASP A 224 -1.05 13.24 -14.35
N LEU A 225 -0.44 14.21 -15.05
CA LEU A 225 -1.13 15.18 -15.90
C LEU A 225 -1.28 14.72 -17.36
N LEU A 226 -0.72 13.56 -17.69
CA LEU A 226 -0.85 12.93 -19.01
C LEU A 226 -2.08 12.00 -19.05
N ASP A 227 -2.29 11.29 -20.15
CA ASP A 227 -3.31 10.22 -20.29
C ASP A 227 -4.74 10.64 -19.90
N GLY A 228 -5.13 11.83 -20.27
CA GLY A 228 -6.46 12.40 -19.95
C GLY A 228 -6.46 13.35 -18.75
N GLY A 229 -5.29 13.61 -18.16
CA GLY A 229 -5.09 14.60 -17.11
C GLY A 229 -5.30 14.06 -15.69
N PHE A 230 -5.09 14.95 -14.72
CA PHE A 230 -5.15 14.62 -13.30
C PHE A 230 -6.47 13.93 -12.89
N GLU A 231 -7.60 14.47 -13.30
CA GLU A 231 -8.92 13.97 -12.90
C GLU A 231 -9.16 12.53 -13.39
N ALA A 232 -8.79 12.22 -14.63
CA ALA A 232 -8.93 10.88 -15.19
C ALA A 232 -8.03 9.90 -14.45
N ASN A 233 -6.78 10.26 -14.23
CA ASN A 233 -5.81 9.43 -13.54
C ASN A 233 -6.16 9.25 -12.06
N PHE A 234 -6.58 10.30 -11.36
CA PHE A 234 -7.02 10.18 -9.98
C PHE A 234 -8.26 9.26 -9.86
N LYS A 235 -9.25 9.43 -10.74
CA LYS A 235 -10.43 8.56 -10.78
C LYS A 235 -10.07 7.09 -10.99
N LEU A 236 -9.03 6.82 -11.80
CA LEU A 236 -8.59 5.47 -12.14
C LEU A 236 -7.97 4.73 -10.94
N LEU A 237 -7.30 5.45 -10.02
CA LEU A 237 -6.60 4.85 -8.89
C LEU A 237 -7.19 5.18 -7.51
N ARG A 238 -8.08 6.16 -7.37
CA ARG A 238 -8.49 6.70 -6.06
C ARG A 238 -8.90 5.64 -5.02
N ASP A 239 -9.59 4.59 -5.45
CA ASP A 239 -10.06 3.52 -4.56
C ASP A 239 -8.95 2.51 -4.20
N GLN A 240 -7.78 2.64 -4.83
CA GLN A 240 -6.59 1.83 -4.60
C GLN A 240 -5.46 2.60 -3.91
N ILE A 241 -5.60 3.92 -3.71
CA ILE A 241 -4.58 4.72 -3.03
C ILE A 241 -4.52 4.30 -1.56
N GLY A 242 -3.35 3.93 -1.07
CA GLY A 242 -3.10 3.58 0.32
C GLY A 242 -2.22 4.60 1.05
N GLN A 243 -1.37 5.29 0.32
CA GLN A 243 -0.57 6.42 0.80
C GLN A 243 -0.23 7.38 -0.34
N VAL A 244 0.28 8.55 -0.01
CA VAL A 244 0.62 9.61 -0.96
C VAL A 244 1.98 10.18 -0.64
N HIS A 245 2.86 10.29 -1.63
CA HIS A 245 4.08 11.09 -1.58
C HIS A 245 3.84 12.43 -2.26
N MET A 246 4.19 13.49 -1.59
CA MET A 246 3.99 14.87 -2.05
C MET A 246 5.33 15.57 -2.15
N ARG A 247 5.64 16.09 -3.32
CA ARG A 247 6.75 17.03 -3.50
C ARG A 247 6.42 18.37 -2.82
N ASP A 248 7.31 19.33 -2.93
CA ASP A 248 7.08 20.65 -2.35
C ASP A 248 5.76 21.25 -2.83
N LEU A 249 4.89 21.59 -1.88
CA LEU A 249 3.55 22.15 -2.15
C LEU A 249 3.58 23.56 -2.70
N SER A 250 4.72 24.23 -2.67
CA SER A 250 4.91 25.57 -3.29
C SER A 250 5.09 25.50 -4.82
N LEU A 251 5.32 24.30 -5.38
CA LEU A 251 5.49 24.11 -6.83
C LEU A 251 4.13 24.15 -7.53
N GLU A 252 3.86 25.24 -8.25
CA GLU A 252 2.56 25.49 -8.88
C GLU A 252 2.26 24.60 -10.09
N GLU A 253 3.26 23.94 -10.67
CA GLU A 253 3.10 23.07 -11.83
C GLU A 253 2.33 21.78 -11.55
N TYR A 254 2.01 21.47 -10.28
CA TYR A 254 1.21 20.33 -9.90
C TYR A 254 -0.09 20.76 -9.20
N PRO A 255 -1.25 20.12 -9.47
CA PRO A 255 -2.56 20.55 -8.97
C PRO A 255 -2.80 20.18 -7.51
N TRP A 256 -1.96 20.66 -6.58
CA TRP A 256 -1.97 20.32 -5.15
C TRP A 256 -3.33 20.51 -4.48
N ARG A 257 -3.99 21.64 -4.77
CA ARG A 257 -5.33 21.92 -4.21
C ARG A 257 -6.34 20.84 -4.61
N LYS A 258 -6.32 20.39 -5.88
CA LYS A 258 -7.21 19.34 -6.36
C LYS A 258 -6.89 18.00 -5.70
N LEU A 259 -5.62 17.60 -5.63
CA LEU A 259 -5.22 16.35 -4.97
C LEU A 259 -5.66 16.34 -3.50
N ILE A 260 -5.27 17.35 -2.73
CA ILE A 260 -5.49 17.39 -1.28
C ILE A 260 -6.99 17.53 -0.98
N SER A 261 -7.75 18.39 -1.69
CA SER A 261 -9.20 18.49 -1.49
C SER A 261 -9.95 17.20 -1.91
N SER A 262 -9.48 16.51 -2.94
CA SER A 262 -10.07 15.21 -3.34
C SER A 262 -9.84 14.14 -2.29
N LEU A 263 -8.63 14.05 -1.72
CA LEU A 263 -8.32 13.14 -0.61
C LEU A 263 -9.15 13.46 0.63
N ALA A 264 -9.28 14.74 0.99
CA ALA A 264 -10.10 15.18 2.11
C ALA A 264 -11.60 14.85 1.88
N GLY A 265 -12.12 15.12 0.67
CA GLY A 265 -13.50 14.82 0.30
C GLY A 265 -13.85 13.33 0.37
N MET A 266 -12.92 12.44 0.05
CA MET A 266 -13.09 10.99 0.20
C MET A 266 -12.77 10.47 1.60
N LYS A 267 -12.44 11.34 2.55
CA LYS A 267 -12.05 10.98 3.93
C LYS A 267 -10.90 9.96 3.96
N PHE A 268 -9.87 10.23 3.17
CA PHE A 268 -8.71 9.36 3.04
C PHE A 268 -8.07 9.06 4.40
N GLN A 269 -7.80 7.79 4.68
CA GLN A 269 -7.29 7.32 5.98
C GLN A 269 -5.79 7.01 5.98
N GLY A 270 -5.14 7.01 4.81
CA GLY A 270 -3.71 6.82 4.69
C GLY A 270 -2.91 8.05 5.07
N TYR A 271 -1.60 7.93 5.02
CA TYR A 271 -0.70 9.07 5.22
C TYR A 271 -0.45 9.82 3.91
N CYS A 272 -0.38 11.14 4.03
CA CYS A 272 0.18 12.03 3.03
C CYS A 272 1.58 12.44 3.50
N PHE A 273 2.62 11.97 2.81
CA PHE A 273 4.00 12.21 3.21
C PHE A 273 4.64 13.31 2.38
N ALA A 274 5.28 14.27 3.04
CA ALA A 274 6.22 15.18 2.39
C ALA A 274 7.46 14.41 1.94
N GLU A 275 7.75 14.40 0.66
CA GLU A 275 8.97 13.87 0.05
C GLU A 275 9.71 15.01 -0.63
N ILE A 276 10.47 15.75 0.15
CA ILE A 276 11.06 17.03 -0.24
C ILE A 276 12.58 17.05 -0.03
N PRO A 277 13.29 17.93 -0.75
CA PRO A 277 14.74 18.08 -0.63
C PRO A 277 15.21 18.37 0.81
N GLU A 278 16.45 18.06 1.08
CA GLU A 278 17.13 18.46 2.30
C GLU A 278 17.17 19.99 2.46
N SER A 279 17.18 20.43 3.71
CA SER A 279 17.28 21.85 4.07
C SER A 279 18.11 22.00 5.34
N THR A 280 18.90 23.07 5.40
CA THR A 280 19.62 23.48 6.64
C THR A 280 18.66 23.98 7.73
N ASP A 281 17.43 24.28 7.38
CA ASP A 281 16.36 24.71 8.29
C ASP A 281 15.10 23.84 8.08
N ALA A 282 15.27 22.53 8.26
CA ALA A 282 14.24 21.55 7.99
C ALA A 282 12.96 21.78 8.81
N ILE A 283 13.08 22.21 10.05
CA ILE A 283 11.93 22.46 10.95
C ILE A 283 11.03 23.56 10.38
N ARG A 284 11.62 24.67 9.94
CA ARG A 284 10.86 25.76 9.34
C ARG A 284 10.21 25.35 8.02
N VAL A 285 10.95 24.63 7.15
CA VAL A 285 10.45 24.14 5.87
C VAL A 285 9.26 23.21 6.08
N LEU A 286 9.37 22.24 7.00
CA LEU A 286 8.25 21.33 7.33
C LEU A 286 7.08 22.10 7.95
N GLY A 287 7.33 23.16 8.72
CA GLY A 287 6.29 24.04 9.24
C GLY A 287 5.51 24.74 8.13
N TYR A 288 6.20 25.27 7.10
CA TYR A 288 5.54 25.87 5.93
C TYR A 288 4.78 24.83 5.11
N PHE A 289 5.36 23.65 4.91
CA PHE A 289 4.69 22.54 4.23
C PHE A 289 3.36 22.19 4.93
N LYS A 290 3.39 22.05 6.25
CA LYS A 290 2.17 21.78 7.05
C LYS A 290 1.14 22.90 6.89
N ALA A 291 1.56 24.17 6.92
CA ALA A 291 0.65 25.30 6.76
C ALA A 291 -0.07 25.27 5.40
N LEU A 292 0.66 25.03 4.33
CA LEU A 292 0.09 24.87 2.98
C LEU A 292 -0.83 23.65 2.88
N PHE A 293 -0.39 22.50 3.43
CA PHE A 293 -1.19 21.28 3.46
C PHE A 293 -2.55 21.45 4.16
N ARG A 294 -2.57 22.17 5.27
CA ARG A 294 -3.82 22.52 5.98
C ARG A 294 -4.67 23.50 5.17
N ALA A 295 -4.07 24.56 4.64
CA ALA A 295 -4.77 25.56 3.82
C ALA A 295 -5.45 24.93 2.59
N TYR A 296 -4.83 23.92 1.96
CA TYR A 296 -5.40 23.19 0.84
C TYR A 296 -6.56 22.25 1.23
N GLN A 297 -6.71 21.93 2.49
CA GLN A 297 -7.86 21.22 3.05
C GLN A 297 -8.98 22.17 3.51
N GLY A 298 -8.74 23.47 3.57
CA GLY A 298 -9.67 24.45 4.12
C GLY A 298 -9.65 24.54 5.66
N LEU A 299 -8.51 24.16 6.28
CA LEU A 299 -8.31 24.11 7.75
C LEU A 299 -7.47 25.30 8.25
#